data_d3625cd732c1f26b2ee1042d068c1f2a
#
_entry.id   d3625cd732c1f26b2ee1042d068c1f2a
#
_cell.length_a   1.000
_cell.length_b   1.000
_cell.length_c   1.000
_cell.angle_alpha   90.00
_cell.angle_beta   90.00
_cell.angle_gamma   90.00
#
_symmetry.space_group_name_H-M   'P 1'
#
loop_
_entity.id
_entity.type
_entity.pdbx_description
1 polymer ?
#
loop_
_entity_poly.entity_id
_entity_poly.type
_entity_poly.pdbx_seq_one_letter_code
_entity_poly.pdbx_strand_id
1 'polypeptide(L)'
;MSPKQFHLNAFLMGVGHHEAAWRHPRPDEHQVLEVAHFQELARIAERGKLDSVFFADGLAVGPRVERNTLAVFEPVTLLSAIAAVTSRIGLIATASTSYHEPYNLARKFTSLDHISKGRAGWNIVTSAGADEAANFGLDGIPDHAGRYERAREFLDVTLRLWDSWESDAVVLDPDRGVFADPAKVHTIDYDGPRFRVRGPLNSPRSPQGRPLLVQAGSSESGKDFAARYAEAVFTAQRTLADGQAFYRDLKARVAAHGRAPEDLKVLPGLVPYLADTERAARELEREFTELISPDYALGQLSRLLGVDLTAHALDAPLPALPDVADFQGNKSRFVLVKELAEQERLTVRELIGKLGGGRGHRSFAGTPEQVADELQRWFENGAADGFNIMPPYLPGGLTDFVDKVVPILQERGLFRTEYEADTLRGHYGLAPVESPFAVRPRRAREAAPMSLPKARPGDIPLTRRRAVDFLRVTRAACRWGPRIRRPHPFSRNEFP
;
A
#
# COMPACT_ATOMS: atom_id res chain seq x y z
N MET A 1 15.39 19.87 20.38
CA MET A 1 14.89 18.81 19.48
C MET A 1 13.52 18.42 20.01
N SER A 2 12.49 18.41 19.15
CA SER A 2 11.19 17.85 19.54
C SER A 2 11.36 16.39 19.91
N PRO A 3 10.62 15.88 20.91
CA PRO A 3 10.69 14.47 21.24
C PRO A 3 10.36 13.61 20.01
N LYS A 4 11.04 12.48 19.87
CA LYS A 4 10.77 11.53 18.79
C LYS A 4 9.35 10.98 18.95
N GLN A 5 8.55 11.00 17.89
CA GLN A 5 7.16 10.54 17.90
C GLN A 5 6.99 9.27 17.07
N PHE A 6 5.92 8.51 17.36
CA PHE A 6 5.51 7.33 16.59
C PHE A 6 4.99 7.68 15.21
N HIS A 7 5.08 6.68 14.31
CA HIS A 7 4.27 6.60 13.12
C HIS A 7 3.18 5.54 13.29
N LEU A 8 1.94 5.87 13.02
CA LEU A 8 0.80 4.95 13.13
C LEU A 8 0.05 4.86 11.81
N ASN A 9 -0.05 3.67 11.26
CA ASN A 9 -0.89 3.37 10.10
C ASN A 9 -2.07 2.49 10.51
N ALA A 10 -3.21 2.64 9.85
CA ALA A 10 -4.29 1.67 9.93
C ALA A 10 -4.18 0.69 8.74
N PHE A 11 -3.82 -0.56 9.00
CA PHE A 11 -3.84 -1.62 8.01
C PHE A 11 -5.23 -2.22 7.96
N LEU A 12 -5.94 -1.98 6.86
CA LEU A 12 -7.35 -2.27 6.71
C LEU A 12 -7.60 -3.48 5.82
N MET A 13 -8.46 -4.37 6.26
CA MET A 13 -8.89 -5.56 5.51
C MET A 13 -10.41 -5.75 5.72
N GLY A 14 -11.21 -5.55 4.69
CA GLY A 14 -12.64 -5.87 4.69
C GLY A 14 -13.37 -5.47 5.97
N VAL A 15 -13.76 -6.46 6.76
CA VAL A 15 -14.43 -6.31 8.07
C VAL A 15 -13.48 -6.47 9.27
N GLY A 16 -12.18 -6.63 9.04
CA GLY A 16 -11.17 -6.77 10.09
C GLY A 16 -10.01 -7.66 9.71
N HIS A 17 -8.93 -7.57 10.48
CA HIS A 17 -7.71 -8.35 10.22
C HIS A 17 -7.85 -9.82 10.60
N HIS A 18 -8.65 -10.13 11.65
CA HIS A 18 -8.89 -11.51 12.05
C HIS A 18 -9.62 -12.27 10.94
N GLU A 19 -9.18 -13.49 10.62
CA GLU A 19 -9.74 -14.26 9.50
C GLU A 19 -11.21 -14.64 9.69
N ALA A 20 -11.70 -14.69 10.94
CA ALA A 20 -13.09 -14.92 11.28
C ALA A 20 -13.87 -13.61 11.59
N ALA A 21 -13.33 -12.43 11.30
CA ALA A 21 -13.99 -11.14 11.59
C ALA A 21 -15.39 -11.03 10.98
N TRP A 22 -15.60 -11.57 9.79
CA TRP A 22 -16.89 -11.60 9.10
C TRP A 22 -17.97 -12.44 9.83
N ARG A 23 -17.59 -13.23 10.83
CA ARG A 23 -18.46 -14.05 11.68
C ARG A 23 -18.76 -13.41 13.03
N HIS A 24 -18.13 -12.28 13.33
CA HIS A 24 -18.33 -11.62 14.62
C HIS A 24 -19.73 -11.03 14.70
N PRO A 25 -20.46 -11.17 15.83
CA PRO A 25 -21.90 -10.87 15.91
C PRO A 25 -22.26 -9.37 15.98
N ARG A 26 -21.36 -8.46 15.58
CA ARG A 26 -21.63 -7.02 15.60
C ARG A 26 -22.33 -6.55 14.31
N PRO A 27 -23.37 -5.67 14.38
CA PRO A 27 -24.35 -5.52 13.31
C PRO A 27 -23.89 -4.87 12.01
N ASP A 28 -22.79 -4.14 11.94
CA ASP A 28 -22.47 -3.32 10.75
C ASP A 28 -21.42 -3.95 9.82
N GLU A 29 -21.24 -5.27 9.87
CA GLU A 29 -20.06 -5.96 9.33
C GLU A 29 -20.19 -6.45 7.88
N HIS A 30 -21.35 -6.24 7.24
CA HIS A 30 -21.62 -6.78 5.91
C HIS A 30 -21.37 -5.80 4.75
N GLN A 31 -20.77 -4.66 5.01
CA GLN A 31 -20.61 -3.57 4.03
C GLN A 31 -19.30 -3.67 3.21
N VAL A 32 -18.66 -4.84 3.15
CA VAL A 32 -17.41 -5.02 2.41
C VAL A 32 -17.50 -4.71 0.91
N LEU A 33 -18.71 -4.67 0.36
CA LEU A 33 -18.99 -4.31 -1.04
C LEU A 33 -19.31 -2.81 -1.21
N GLU A 34 -19.31 -2.03 -0.13
CA GLU A 34 -19.68 -0.62 -0.16
C GLU A 34 -18.46 0.27 0.05
N VAL A 35 -18.21 1.16 -0.90
CA VAL A 35 -17.14 2.16 -0.80
C VAL A 35 -17.30 3.03 0.44
N ALA A 36 -18.55 3.33 0.84
CA ALA A 36 -18.85 4.15 2.01
C ALA A 36 -18.25 3.58 3.32
N HIS A 37 -18.23 2.25 3.48
CA HIS A 37 -17.57 1.60 4.61
C HIS A 37 -16.09 1.96 4.70
N PHE A 38 -15.35 1.82 3.59
CA PHE A 38 -13.91 2.13 3.56
C PHE A 38 -13.62 3.63 3.69
N GLN A 39 -14.52 4.48 3.19
CA GLN A 39 -14.44 5.92 3.39
C GLN A 39 -14.61 6.29 4.86
N GLU A 40 -15.52 5.64 5.58
CA GLU A 40 -15.72 5.86 7.01
C GLU A 40 -14.51 5.38 7.82
N LEU A 41 -13.96 4.21 7.52
CA LEU A 41 -12.71 3.72 8.15
C LEU A 41 -11.56 4.72 7.98
N ALA A 42 -11.43 5.32 6.80
CA ALA A 42 -10.42 6.34 6.55
C ALA A 42 -10.67 7.63 7.33
N ARG A 43 -11.94 8.06 7.49
CA ARG A 43 -12.29 9.22 8.34
C ARG A 43 -12.00 8.95 9.82
N ILE A 44 -12.29 7.74 10.32
CA ILE A 44 -11.93 7.35 11.69
C ILE A 44 -10.42 7.44 11.88
N ALA A 45 -9.63 6.88 10.97
CA ALA A 45 -8.16 6.95 11.03
C ALA A 45 -7.64 8.39 10.93
N GLU A 46 -8.22 9.23 10.05
CA GLU A 46 -7.86 10.66 9.90
C GLU A 46 -8.20 11.46 11.17
N ARG A 47 -9.34 11.20 11.80
CA ARG A 47 -9.74 11.79 13.09
C ARG A 47 -8.71 11.47 14.18
N GLY A 48 -8.21 10.23 14.21
CA GLY A 48 -7.13 9.79 15.09
C GLY A 48 -5.74 10.32 14.72
N LYS A 49 -5.60 11.14 13.67
CA LYS A 49 -4.32 11.69 13.19
C LYS A 49 -3.32 10.61 12.74
N LEU A 50 -3.78 9.43 12.34
CA LEU A 50 -2.91 8.38 11.85
C LEU A 50 -2.17 8.85 10.57
N ASP A 51 -0.98 8.30 10.32
CA ASP A 51 -0.16 8.66 9.16
C ASP A 51 -0.81 8.23 7.85
N SER A 52 -1.38 7.02 7.82
CA SER A 52 -2.03 6.49 6.61
C SER A 52 -3.05 5.40 6.89
N VAL A 53 -3.93 5.17 5.90
CA VAL A 53 -4.61 3.89 5.69
C VAL A 53 -3.80 3.08 4.68
N PHE A 54 -3.71 1.76 4.91
CA PHE A 54 -2.92 0.85 4.13
C PHE A 54 -3.77 -0.36 3.72
N PHE A 55 -3.82 -0.64 2.42
CA PHE A 55 -4.55 -1.77 1.87
C PHE A 55 -3.60 -2.76 1.21
N ALA A 56 -3.68 -4.03 1.67
CA ALA A 56 -3.09 -5.15 0.95
C ALA A 56 -3.87 -5.45 -0.33
N ASP A 57 -3.24 -6.18 -1.24
CA ASP A 57 -3.86 -6.71 -2.44
C ASP A 57 -3.59 -8.20 -2.58
N GLY A 58 -4.51 -8.93 -3.18
CA GLY A 58 -4.39 -10.33 -3.53
C GLY A 58 -5.00 -10.55 -4.91
N LEU A 59 -4.20 -11.07 -5.83
CA LEU A 59 -4.53 -11.16 -7.26
C LEU A 59 -5.17 -12.51 -7.64
N ALA A 60 -5.61 -13.28 -6.64
CA ALA A 60 -6.32 -14.54 -6.83
C ALA A 60 -7.31 -14.80 -5.70
N VAL A 61 -8.36 -15.53 -6.02
CA VAL A 61 -9.29 -16.07 -5.02
C VAL A 61 -8.67 -17.33 -4.42
N GLY A 62 -8.44 -17.30 -3.11
CA GLY A 62 -7.96 -18.50 -2.41
C GLY A 62 -8.99 -19.64 -2.39
N PRO A 63 -8.57 -20.89 -2.14
CA PRO A 63 -9.49 -21.98 -1.92
C PRO A 63 -10.38 -21.71 -0.71
N ARG A 64 -11.57 -22.36 -0.68
CA ARG A 64 -12.53 -22.19 0.41
C ARG A 64 -13.05 -20.76 0.53
N VAL A 65 -13.44 -20.18 -0.62
CA VAL A 65 -14.04 -18.85 -0.70
C VAL A 65 -15.25 -18.69 0.24
N GLU A 66 -15.95 -19.78 0.52
CA GLU A 66 -17.09 -19.83 1.44
C GLU A 66 -16.68 -19.64 2.93
N ARG A 67 -15.39 -19.57 3.23
CA ARG A 67 -14.85 -19.44 4.59
C ARG A 67 -14.01 -18.19 4.82
N ASN A 68 -13.83 -17.35 3.80
CA ASN A 68 -12.96 -16.19 3.88
C ASN A 68 -13.59 -14.98 3.21
N THR A 69 -13.25 -13.79 3.73
CA THR A 69 -13.54 -12.52 3.05
C THR A 69 -12.52 -12.26 1.95
N LEU A 70 -12.98 -11.71 0.84
CA LEU A 70 -12.13 -11.29 -0.27
C LEU A 70 -11.71 -9.83 -0.09
N ALA A 71 -10.53 -9.46 -0.65
CA ALA A 71 -10.23 -8.08 -0.99
C ALA A 71 -11.08 -7.73 -2.22
N VAL A 72 -12.17 -7.01 -2.01
CA VAL A 72 -13.18 -6.78 -3.04
C VAL A 72 -12.77 -5.70 -4.02
N PHE A 73 -12.06 -4.66 -3.53
CA PHE A 73 -11.66 -3.52 -4.32
C PHE A 73 -10.16 -3.51 -4.57
N GLU A 74 -9.77 -3.19 -5.81
CA GLU A 74 -8.39 -2.92 -6.17
C GLU A 74 -7.90 -1.65 -5.42
N PRO A 75 -6.74 -1.69 -4.74
CA PRO A 75 -6.35 -0.65 -3.80
C PRO A 75 -6.20 0.75 -4.38
N VAL A 76 -5.64 0.92 -5.60
CA VAL A 76 -5.45 2.26 -6.19
C VAL A 76 -6.80 2.90 -6.54
N THR A 77 -7.74 2.09 -7.03
CA THR A 77 -9.10 2.53 -7.35
C THR A 77 -9.86 2.90 -6.08
N LEU A 78 -9.81 2.05 -5.06
CA LEU A 78 -10.45 2.31 -3.76
C LEU A 78 -9.89 3.58 -3.10
N LEU A 79 -8.56 3.71 -3.06
CA LEU A 79 -7.90 4.87 -2.46
C LEU A 79 -8.18 6.18 -3.21
N SER A 80 -8.45 6.12 -4.53
CA SER A 80 -8.91 7.29 -5.27
C SER A 80 -10.29 7.79 -4.79
N ALA A 81 -11.20 6.85 -4.47
CA ALA A 81 -12.50 7.19 -3.87
C ALA A 81 -12.38 7.69 -2.42
N ILE A 82 -11.43 7.15 -1.65
CA ILE A 82 -11.13 7.61 -0.27
C ILE A 82 -10.48 9.01 -0.30
N ALA A 83 -9.59 9.27 -1.26
CA ALA A 83 -8.94 10.57 -1.42
C ALA A 83 -9.94 11.73 -1.57
N ALA A 84 -11.10 11.48 -2.18
CA ALA A 84 -12.14 12.48 -2.40
C ALA A 84 -12.88 12.92 -1.11
N VAL A 85 -12.80 12.12 -0.03
CA VAL A 85 -13.52 12.38 1.23
C VAL A 85 -12.60 12.57 2.44
N THR A 86 -11.28 12.57 2.21
CA THR A 86 -10.24 12.78 3.22
C THR A 86 -9.31 13.91 2.79
N SER A 87 -8.62 14.53 3.74
CA SER A 87 -7.80 15.72 3.46
C SER A 87 -6.33 15.61 3.89
N ARG A 88 -6.01 14.75 4.85
CA ARG A 88 -4.69 14.66 5.49
C ARG A 88 -4.10 13.27 5.48
N ILE A 89 -4.92 12.24 5.75
CA ILE A 89 -4.44 10.87 5.89
C ILE A 89 -3.78 10.36 4.62
N GLY A 90 -2.64 9.68 4.77
CA GLY A 90 -1.92 9.03 3.68
C GLY A 90 -2.66 7.79 3.15
N LEU A 91 -2.38 7.42 1.91
CA LEU A 91 -3.10 6.43 1.13
C LEU A 91 -2.10 5.42 0.54
N ILE A 92 -1.84 4.33 1.25
CA ILE A 92 -0.87 3.31 0.82
C ILE A 92 -1.58 2.17 0.11
N ALA A 93 -1.32 2.04 -1.20
CA ALA A 93 -1.81 0.95 -2.03
C ALA A 93 -0.74 -0.12 -2.23
N THR A 94 -1.12 -1.39 -2.14
CA THR A 94 -0.27 -2.50 -2.58
C THR A 94 -0.38 -2.67 -4.10
N ALA A 95 0.76 -2.84 -4.77
CA ALA A 95 0.80 -3.24 -6.18
C ALA A 95 2.04 -4.08 -6.48
N SER A 96 1.84 -5.15 -7.26
CA SER A 96 2.88 -6.13 -7.58
C SER A 96 3.78 -5.68 -8.72
N THR A 97 5.09 -5.80 -8.55
CA THR A 97 6.06 -5.64 -9.63
C THR A 97 6.07 -6.81 -10.61
N SER A 98 5.50 -7.95 -10.22
CA SER A 98 5.47 -9.17 -11.06
C SER A 98 4.44 -9.09 -12.18
N TYR A 99 3.28 -8.45 -11.93
CA TYR A 99 2.11 -8.51 -12.81
C TYR A 99 1.66 -7.15 -13.34
N HIS A 100 2.46 -6.09 -13.12
CA HIS A 100 2.24 -4.77 -13.71
C HIS A 100 3.35 -4.39 -14.70
N GLU A 101 3.06 -3.39 -15.52
CA GLU A 101 4.03 -2.70 -16.34
C GLU A 101 4.44 -1.38 -15.68
N PRO A 102 5.75 -1.03 -15.62
CA PRO A 102 6.24 0.11 -14.85
C PRO A 102 5.66 1.45 -15.31
N TYR A 103 5.49 1.66 -16.64
CA TYR A 103 4.90 2.89 -17.15
C TYR A 103 3.44 3.08 -16.67
N ASN A 104 2.63 2.01 -16.75
CA ASN A 104 1.23 2.10 -16.38
C ASN A 104 1.05 2.23 -14.87
N LEU A 105 1.89 1.55 -14.08
CA LEU A 105 1.90 1.69 -12.63
C LEU A 105 2.32 3.10 -12.21
N ALA A 106 3.38 3.65 -12.81
CA ALA A 106 3.82 5.02 -12.55
C ALA A 106 2.69 6.03 -12.77
N ARG A 107 1.93 5.90 -13.89
CA ARG A 107 0.76 6.75 -14.19
C ARG A 107 -0.32 6.67 -13.11
N LYS A 108 -0.69 5.45 -12.69
CA LYS A 108 -1.75 5.22 -11.69
C LYS A 108 -1.39 5.90 -10.37
N PHE A 109 -0.17 5.67 -9.88
CA PHE A 109 0.29 6.27 -8.63
C PHE A 109 0.49 7.78 -8.70
N THR A 110 0.97 8.32 -9.84
CA THR A 110 1.02 9.77 -10.04
C THR A 110 -0.38 10.38 -10.03
N SER A 111 -1.36 9.72 -10.67
CA SER A 111 -2.75 10.19 -10.65
C SER A 111 -3.32 10.19 -9.23
N LEU A 112 -3.13 9.11 -8.46
CA LEU A 112 -3.55 9.04 -7.06
C LEU A 112 -2.87 10.14 -6.22
N ASP A 113 -1.58 10.41 -6.46
CA ASP A 113 -0.84 11.42 -5.73
C ASP A 113 -1.35 12.84 -6.03
N HIS A 114 -1.68 13.14 -7.29
CA HIS A 114 -2.34 14.41 -7.65
C HIS A 114 -3.75 14.53 -7.06
N ILE A 115 -4.60 13.48 -7.19
CA ILE A 115 -5.96 13.45 -6.63
C ILE A 115 -5.92 13.70 -5.11
N SER A 116 -4.98 13.07 -4.43
CA SER A 116 -4.82 13.16 -2.98
C SER A 116 -3.98 14.35 -2.51
N LYS A 117 -3.44 15.17 -3.42
CA LYS A 117 -2.56 16.31 -3.11
C LYS A 117 -1.27 15.91 -2.36
N GLY A 118 -0.63 14.82 -2.80
CA GLY A 118 0.65 14.39 -2.25
C GLY A 118 0.54 13.38 -1.10
N ARG A 119 -0.53 12.57 -1.05
CA ARG A 119 -0.75 11.61 0.03
C ARG A 119 -0.61 10.13 -0.38
N ALA A 120 -0.18 9.85 -1.62
CA ALA A 120 -0.05 8.48 -2.10
C ALA A 120 1.21 7.79 -1.57
N GLY A 121 1.08 6.49 -1.26
CA GLY A 121 2.18 5.57 -0.99
C GLY A 121 2.01 4.27 -1.75
N TRP A 122 3.11 3.65 -2.13
CA TRP A 122 3.13 2.36 -2.83
C TRP A 122 3.81 1.30 -1.98
N ASN A 123 3.05 0.30 -1.55
CA ASN A 123 3.59 -0.93 -0.99
C ASN A 123 4.01 -1.87 -2.11
N ILE A 124 5.31 -2.05 -2.25
CA ILE A 124 5.97 -2.79 -3.33
C ILE A 124 6.02 -4.27 -2.95
N VAL A 125 5.33 -5.11 -3.71
CA VAL A 125 5.35 -6.56 -3.51
C VAL A 125 5.86 -7.28 -4.76
N THR A 126 6.44 -8.46 -4.56
CA THR A 126 6.95 -9.31 -5.64
C THR A 126 6.05 -10.50 -5.94
N SER A 127 4.89 -10.58 -5.30
CA SER A 127 3.94 -11.69 -5.36
C SER A 127 4.60 -13.09 -5.31
N ALA A 128 3.94 -14.07 -4.73
CA ALA A 128 4.49 -15.41 -4.57
C ALA A 128 3.41 -16.50 -4.60
N GLY A 129 2.20 -16.17 -5.10
CA GLY A 129 1.08 -17.08 -5.26
C GLY A 129 1.09 -17.78 -6.62
N ALA A 130 0.95 -19.10 -6.66
CA ALA A 130 0.82 -19.84 -7.92
C ALA A 130 -0.48 -19.48 -8.65
N ASP A 131 -1.59 -19.33 -7.89
CA ASP A 131 -2.88 -18.93 -8.44
C ASP A 131 -2.83 -17.51 -9.02
N GLU A 132 -2.05 -16.60 -8.40
CA GLU A 132 -1.79 -15.27 -8.96
C GLU A 132 -1.04 -15.38 -10.30
N ALA A 133 0.03 -16.17 -10.36
CA ALA A 133 0.80 -16.38 -11.58
C ALA A 133 -0.07 -16.90 -12.73
N ALA A 134 -0.94 -17.88 -12.46
CA ALA A 134 -1.87 -18.45 -13.44
C ALA A 134 -2.86 -17.41 -13.99
N ASN A 135 -3.33 -16.45 -13.18
CA ASN A 135 -4.21 -15.36 -13.63
C ASN A 135 -3.53 -14.40 -14.62
N PHE A 136 -2.20 -14.41 -14.68
CA PHE A 136 -1.39 -13.62 -15.61
C PHE A 136 -0.70 -14.46 -16.69
N GLY A 137 -1.17 -15.69 -16.92
CA GLY A 137 -0.71 -16.56 -18.01
C GLY A 137 0.68 -17.17 -17.79
N LEU A 138 1.12 -17.29 -16.54
CA LEU A 138 2.38 -17.94 -16.20
C LEU A 138 2.13 -19.37 -15.74
N ASP A 139 2.95 -20.31 -16.21
CA ASP A 139 2.87 -21.73 -15.83
C ASP A 139 3.36 -22.01 -14.40
N GLY A 140 3.93 -21.03 -13.74
CA GLY A 140 4.43 -21.13 -12.37
C GLY A 140 4.99 -19.81 -11.83
N ILE A 141 5.35 -19.85 -10.55
CA ILE A 141 5.97 -18.68 -9.88
C ILE A 141 7.43 -18.60 -10.31
N PRO A 142 7.91 -17.46 -10.84
CA PRO A 142 9.33 -17.25 -11.02
C PRO A 142 10.11 -17.43 -9.70
N ASP A 143 11.34 -17.86 -9.77
CA ASP A 143 12.15 -18.06 -8.57
C ASP A 143 12.28 -16.78 -7.71
N HIS A 144 12.61 -16.95 -6.44
CA HIS A 144 12.66 -15.84 -5.49
C HIS A 144 13.67 -14.76 -5.92
N ALA A 145 14.84 -15.14 -6.43
CA ALA A 145 15.90 -14.21 -6.85
C ALA A 145 15.45 -13.42 -8.10
N GLY A 146 14.91 -14.11 -9.10
CA GLY A 146 14.43 -13.51 -10.34
C GLY A 146 13.27 -12.51 -10.10
N ARG A 147 12.38 -12.77 -9.12
CA ARG A 147 11.35 -11.82 -8.73
C ARG A 147 11.94 -10.51 -8.17
N TYR A 148 12.96 -10.59 -7.31
CA TYR A 148 13.62 -9.39 -6.78
C TYR A 148 14.48 -8.66 -7.80
N GLU A 149 15.11 -9.37 -8.76
CA GLU A 149 15.80 -8.73 -9.88
C GLU A 149 14.82 -7.95 -10.76
N ARG A 150 13.67 -8.57 -11.11
CA ARG A 150 12.60 -7.87 -11.84
C ARG A 150 12.11 -6.65 -11.06
N ALA A 151 11.91 -6.78 -9.74
CA ALA A 151 11.44 -5.68 -8.90
C ALA A 151 12.43 -4.51 -8.86
N ARG A 152 13.74 -4.77 -8.81
CA ARG A 152 14.77 -3.72 -8.87
C ARG A 152 14.68 -2.95 -10.19
N GLU A 153 14.69 -3.67 -11.31
CA GLU A 153 14.59 -3.05 -12.63
C GLU A 153 13.28 -2.28 -12.84
N PHE A 154 12.16 -2.89 -12.41
CA PHE A 154 10.84 -2.25 -12.43
C PHE A 154 10.85 -0.91 -11.66
N LEU A 155 11.42 -0.91 -10.46
CA LEU A 155 11.48 0.27 -9.63
C LEU A 155 12.42 1.34 -10.23
N ASP A 156 13.58 0.95 -10.76
CA ASP A 156 14.50 1.87 -11.42
C ASP A 156 13.82 2.60 -12.60
N VAL A 157 13.03 1.87 -13.41
CA VAL A 157 12.24 2.47 -14.50
C VAL A 157 11.16 3.41 -13.94
N THR A 158 10.44 2.97 -12.92
CA THR A 158 9.35 3.75 -12.31
C THR A 158 9.87 5.06 -11.70
N LEU A 159 11.00 5.01 -11.01
CA LEU A 159 11.64 6.20 -10.42
C LEU A 159 12.06 7.20 -11.51
N ARG A 160 12.67 6.73 -12.58
CA ARG A 160 13.04 7.58 -13.73
C ARG A 160 11.82 8.23 -14.40
N LEU A 161 10.71 7.50 -14.50
CA LEU A 161 9.45 8.04 -15.03
C LEU A 161 8.91 9.16 -14.14
N TRP A 162 8.89 9.01 -12.83
CA TRP A 162 8.47 10.06 -11.89
C TRP A 162 9.40 11.27 -11.91
N ASP A 163 10.68 11.06 -12.20
CA ASP A 163 11.68 12.12 -12.34
C ASP A 163 11.73 12.75 -13.74
N SER A 164 10.95 12.26 -14.71
CA SER A 164 11.00 12.74 -16.10
C SER A 164 10.45 14.16 -16.30
N TRP A 165 9.78 14.74 -15.31
CA TRP A 165 9.34 16.13 -15.28
C TRP A 165 10.05 16.86 -14.14
N GLU A 166 10.61 18.06 -14.41
CA GLU A 166 11.09 18.93 -13.35
C GLU A 166 9.92 19.58 -12.61
N SER A 167 10.13 20.00 -11.37
CA SER A 167 9.05 20.50 -10.51
C SER A 167 8.36 21.77 -11.07
N ASP A 168 9.07 22.55 -11.85
CA ASP A 168 8.62 23.80 -12.47
C ASP A 168 8.44 23.70 -14.01
N ALA A 169 8.30 22.47 -14.52
CA ALA A 169 8.13 22.22 -15.95
C ALA A 169 6.78 22.73 -16.48
N VAL A 170 5.71 22.71 -15.66
CA VAL A 170 4.39 23.23 -16.04
C VAL A 170 4.37 24.76 -15.87
N VAL A 171 4.20 25.47 -16.97
CA VAL A 171 4.29 26.96 -17.03
C VAL A 171 2.90 27.61 -16.99
N LEU A 172 1.92 27.04 -17.71
CA LEU A 172 0.54 27.54 -17.81
C LEU A 172 0.46 29.02 -18.23
N ASP A 173 1.15 29.40 -19.31
CA ASP A 173 1.12 30.75 -19.87
C ASP A 173 0.11 30.80 -21.04
N PRO A 174 -1.13 31.27 -20.81
CA PRO A 174 -2.17 31.33 -21.83
C PRO A 174 -1.89 32.41 -22.89
N ASP A 175 -1.19 33.48 -22.56
CA ASP A 175 -0.92 34.59 -23.47
C ASP A 175 0.11 34.18 -24.52
N ARG A 176 1.08 33.36 -24.14
CA ARG A 176 2.07 32.78 -25.05
C ARG A 176 1.65 31.44 -25.62
N GLY A 177 0.55 30.87 -25.16
CA GLY A 177 0.09 29.52 -25.56
C GLY A 177 1.06 28.42 -25.12
N VAL A 178 1.75 28.57 -23.98
CA VAL A 178 2.76 27.64 -23.47
C VAL A 178 2.20 26.91 -22.25
N PHE A 179 1.98 25.61 -22.39
CA PHE A 179 1.55 24.76 -21.27
C PHE A 179 2.72 24.35 -20.37
N ALA A 180 3.82 23.91 -20.95
CA ALA A 180 5.00 23.45 -20.24
C ALA A 180 6.29 23.83 -20.97
N ASP A 181 7.40 23.90 -20.24
CA ASP A 181 8.74 24.09 -20.79
C ASP A 181 9.29 22.75 -21.30
N PRO A 182 9.44 22.55 -22.61
CA PRO A 182 9.91 21.29 -23.18
C PRO A 182 11.36 20.94 -22.75
N ALA A 183 12.17 21.92 -22.32
CA ALA A 183 13.53 21.69 -21.84
C ALA A 183 13.57 21.03 -20.44
N LYS A 184 12.41 21.02 -19.73
CA LYS A 184 12.24 20.46 -18.41
C LYS A 184 11.45 19.14 -18.40
N VAL A 185 11.23 18.56 -19.57
CA VAL A 185 10.54 17.28 -19.77
C VAL A 185 11.50 16.34 -20.49
N HIS A 186 11.88 15.25 -19.81
CA HIS A 186 12.99 14.40 -20.22
C HIS A 186 12.50 13.00 -20.62
N THR A 187 12.89 12.50 -21.81
CA THR A 187 12.77 11.08 -22.10
C THR A 187 13.72 10.30 -21.19
N ILE A 188 13.32 9.10 -20.76
CA ILE A 188 14.17 8.24 -19.94
C ILE A 188 14.99 7.28 -20.78
N ASP A 189 14.52 6.95 -21.99
CA ASP A 189 15.13 6.06 -22.98
C ASP A 189 15.78 4.81 -22.33
N TYR A 190 14.99 4.18 -21.43
CA TYR A 190 15.45 3.02 -20.70
C TYR A 190 15.45 1.78 -21.61
N ASP A 191 16.60 1.11 -21.72
CA ASP A 191 16.78 -0.16 -22.43
C ASP A 191 17.50 -1.14 -21.51
N GLY A 192 16.73 -1.99 -20.84
CA GLY A 192 17.22 -2.99 -19.88
C GLY A 192 16.86 -4.41 -20.26
N PRO A 193 17.30 -5.39 -19.49
CA PRO A 193 17.08 -6.82 -19.78
C PRO A 193 15.61 -7.24 -19.79
N ARG A 194 14.74 -6.56 -19.05
CA ARG A 194 13.32 -6.93 -18.90
C ARG A 194 12.37 -5.85 -19.41
N PHE A 195 12.79 -4.59 -19.40
CA PHE A 195 11.93 -3.45 -19.77
C PHE A 195 12.61 -2.55 -20.78
N ARG A 196 11.80 -2.05 -21.72
CA ARG A 196 12.17 -0.97 -22.66
C ARG A 196 11.11 0.11 -22.56
N VAL A 197 11.49 1.28 -22.07
CA VAL A 197 10.54 2.38 -21.83
C VAL A 197 11.17 3.69 -22.26
N ARG A 198 10.56 4.34 -23.26
CA ARG A 198 11.03 5.62 -23.74
C ARG A 198 10.76 6.75 -22.77
N GLY A 199 9.57 6.80 -22.16
CA GLY A 199 9.14 8.00 -21.44
C GLY A 199 8.98 9.21 -22.37
N PRO A 200 8.82 10.42 -21.82
CA PRO A 200 8.55 10.72 -20.42
C PRO A 200 7.23 10.15 -19.91
N LEU A 201 6.96 10.25 -18.62
CA LEU A 201 5.62 10.00 -18.11
C LEU A 201 4.65 11.04 -18.71
N ASN A 202 3.41 10.64 -19.00
CA ASN A 202 2.40 11.55 -19.55
C ASN A 202 1.66 12.38 -18.48
N SER A 203 2.23 12.46 -17.29
CA SER A 203 1.70 13.22 -16.14
C SER A 203 2.84 14.01 -15.52
N PRO A 204 2.64 15.29 -15.18
CA PRO A 204 3.64 16.09 -14.50
C PRO A 204 4.03 15.51 -13.14
N ARG A 205 5.15 15.99 -12.63
CA ARG A 205 5.64 15.63 -11.28
C ARG A 205 4.58 15.89 -10.24
N SER A 206 4.40 14.92 -9.34
CA SER A 206 3.38 14.99 -8.30
C SER A 206 3.80 15.88 -7.10
N PRO A 207 2.85 16.33 -6.23
CA PRO A 207 3.13 17.32 -5.19
C PRO A 207 4.24 16.94 -4.21
N GLN A 208 4.40 15.65 -3.86
CA GLN A 208 5.50 15.19 -2.99
C GLN A 208 6.72 14.68 -3.77
N GLY A 209 6.76 14.91 -5.09
CA GLY A 209 7.81 14.46 -6.00
C GLY A 209 7.61 13.04 -6.50
N ARG A 210 7.27 12.12 -5.63
CA ARG A 210 6.86 10.74 -5.91
C ARG A 210 6.12 10.15 -4.71
N PRO A 211 5.29 9.11 -4.89
CA PRO A 211 4.67 8.37 -3.79
C PRO A 211 5.68 7.84 -2.78
N LEU A 212 5.27 7.77 -1.50
CA LEU A 212 6.07 7.13 -0.45
C LEU A 212 6.28 5.65 -0.81
N LEU A 213 7.53 5.17 -0.71
CA LEU A 213 7.88 3.79 -1.02
C LEU A 213 7.84 2.92 0.23
N VAL A 214 6.94 1.95 0.24
CA VAL A 214 6.75 0.99 1.35
C VAL A 214 7.10 -0.41 0.88
N GLN A 215 7.58 -1.26 1.77
CA GLN A 215 7.93 -2.65 1.48
C GLN A 215 7.63 -3.55 2.68
N ALA A 216 7.28 -4.81 2.45
CA ALA A 216 6.88 -5.74 3.51
C ALA A 216 7.70 -7.04 3.57
N GLY A 217 8.85 -7.13 2.89
CA GLY A 217 9.68 -8.35 2.85
C GLY A 217 10.68 -8.41 4.01
N SER A 218 10.72 -9.57 4.69
CA SER A 218 11.66 -9.83 5.80
C SER A 218 12.73 -10.86 5.44
N SER A 219 12.75 -11.39 4.21
CA SER A 219 13.85 -12.24 3.70
C SER A 219 15.12 -11.41 3.48
N GLU A 220 16.27 -12.06 3.34
CA GLU A 220 17.54 -11.36 3.06
C GLU A 220 17.45 -10.45 1.82
N SER A 221 16.91 -10.96 0.71
CA SER A 221 16.68 -10.15 -0.50
C SER A 221 15.66 -9.04 -0.26
N GLY A 222 14.63 -9.29 0.57
CA GLY A 222 13.63 -8.29 0.93
C GLY A 222 14.20 -7.17 1.78
N LYS A 223 15.02 -7.50 2.77
CA LYS A 223 15.71 -6.52 3.62
C LYS A 223 16.70 -5.66 2.82
N ASP A 224 17.47 -6.27 1.91
CA ASP A 224 18.39 -5.55 1.03
C ASP A 224 17.64 -4.60 0.08
N PHE A 225 16.56 -5.08 -0.55
CA PHE A 225 15.69 -4.27 -1.39
C PHE A 225 15.08 -3.09 -0.62
N ALA A 226 14.55 -3.35 0.58
CA ALA A 226 13.99 -2.31 1.44
C ALA A 226 15.04 -1.28 1.85
N ALA A 227 16.22 -1.73 2.27
CA ALA A 227 17.31 -0.85 2.68
C ALA A 227 17.76 0.10 1.55
N ARG A 228 17.73 -0.38 0.31
CA ARG A 228 18.10 0.42 -0.86
C ARG A 228 17.02 1.43 -1.26
N TYR A 229 15.73 1.07 -1.21
CA TYR A 229 14.67 1.84 -1.85
C TYR A 229 13.55 2.32 -0.93
N ALA A 230 13.17 1.53 0.09
CA ALA A 230 12.00 1.81 0.89
C ALA A 230 12.20 2.96 1.88
N GLU A 231 11.11 3.63 2.20
CA GLU A 231 11.02 4.72 3.18
C GLU A 231 10.21 4.30 4.41
N ALA A 232 9.42 3.22 4.28
CA ALA A 232 8.80 2.51 5.39
C ALA A 232 8.83 1.00 5.14
N VAL A 233 8.96 0.21 6.20
CA VAL A 233 8.90 -1.25 6.16
C VAL A 233 7.86 -1.76 7.13
N PHE A 234 6.87 -2.45 6.59
CA PHE A 234 5.91 -3.23 7.35
C PHE A 234 6.50 -4.61 7.63
N THR A 235 6.54 -5.02 8.89
CA THR A 235 7.17 -6.29 9.28
C THR A 235 6.34 -7.04 10.31
N ALA A 236 6.54 -8.37 10.38
CA ALA A 236 5.96 -9.22 11.40
C ALA A 236 7.04 -9.60 12.41
N GLN A 237 6.96 -9.03 13.59
CA GLN A 237 7.85 -9.33 14.71
C GLN A 237 6.99 -9.74 15.91
N ARG A 238 7.34 -10.83 16.58
CA ARG A 238 6.52 -11.39 17.66
C ARG A 238 6.99 -10.98 19.04
N THR A 239 8.29 -10.88 19.22
CA THR A 239 8.92 -10.50 20.48
C THR A 239 9.68 -9.19 20.35
N LEU A 240 9.87 -8.50 21.45
CA LEU A 240 10.69 -7.29 21.49
C LEU A 240 12.12 -7.56 20.99
N ALA A 241 12.69 -8.70 21.37
CA ALA A 241 14.04 -9.10 20.97
C ALA A 241 14.17 -9.28 19.45
N ASP A 242 13.19 -9.94 18.81
CA ASP A 242 13.14 -10.10 17.36
C ASP A 242 13.00 -8.73 16.67
N GLY A 243 12.12 -7.88 17.20
CA GLY A 243 11.95 -6.50 16.74
C GLY A 243 13.24 -5.71 16.80
N GLN A 244 13.97 -5.76 17.89
CA GLN A 244 15.27 -5.10 18.07
C GLN A 244 16.33 -5.63 17.10
N ALA A 245 16.38 -6.96 16.91
CA ALA A 245 17.33 -7.58 15.98
C ALA A 245 17.06 -7.15 14.53
N PHE A 246 15.79 -7.22 14.12
CA PHE A 246 15.35 -6.77 12.78
C PHE A 246 15.62 -5.29 12.55
N TYR A 247 15.29 -4.45 13.54
CA TYR A 247 15.51 -3.00 13.48
C TYR A 247 16.99 -2.66 13.27
N ARG A 248 17.88 -3.23 14.09
CA ARG A 248 19.33 -2.99 13.97
C ARG A 248 19.89 -3.46 12.65
N ASP A 249 19.53 -4.67 12.18
CA ASP A 249 19.98 -5.22 10.90
C ASP A 249 19.54 -4.32 9.74
N LEU A 250 18.26 -3.94 9.70
CA LEU A 250 17.73 -3.13 8.61
C LEU A 250 18.34 -1.72 8.57
N LYS A 251 18.47 -1.06 9.73
CA LYS A 251 19.10 0.27 9.83
C LYS A 251 20.58 0.24 9.43
N ALA A 252 21.32 -0.83 9.76
CA ALA A 252 22.70 -1.02 9.33
C ALA A 252 22.80 -1.19 7.81
N ARG A 253 21.89 -1.93 7.17
CA ARG A 253 21.83 -2.07 5.71
C ARG A 253 21.49 -0.75 5.02
N VAL A 254 20.60 0.07 5.57
CA VAL A 254 20.30 1.42 5.05
C VAL A 254 21.57 2.26 5.00
N ALA A 255 22.35 2.28 6.08
CA ALA A 255 23.62 2.98 6.15
C ALA A 255 24.65 2.43 5.15
N ALA A 256 24.70 1.10 4.96
CA ALA A 256 25.58 0.46 3.97
C ALA A 256 25.25 0.85 2.52
N HIS A 257 23.97 1.18 2.23
CA HIS A 257 23.54 1.76 0.95
C HIS A 257 23.75 3.29 0.85
N GLY A 258 24.42 3.92 1.83
CA GLY A 258 24.72 5.35 1.83
C GLY A 258 23.52 6.26 2.11
N ARG A 259 22.44 5.70 2.71
CA ARG A 259 21.24 6.42 3.12
C ARG A 259 21.28 6.70 4.63
N ALA A 260 20.58 7.75 5.08
CA ALA A 260 20.39 7.99 6.50
C ALA A 260 19.45 6.93 7.09
N PRO A 261 19.81 6.26 8.20
CA PRO A 261 18.95 5.25 8.83
C PRO A 261 17.55 5.77 9.19
N GLU A 262 17.43 7.06 9.45
CA GLU A 262 16.20 7.77 9.79
C GLU A 262 15.24 7.87 8.58
N ASP A 263 15.73 7.78 7.35
CA ASP A 263 14.92 7.85 6.13
C ASP A 263 14.07 6.60 5.90
N LEU A 264 14.30 5.53 6.67
CA LEU A 264 13.48 4.32 6.64
C LEU A 264 12.85 4.08 8.00
N LYS A 265 11.51 4.02 8.05
CA LYS A 265 10.74 3.72 9.26
C LYS A 265 10.41 2.23 9.33
N VAL A 266 10.66 1.62 10.49
CA VAL A 266 10.34 0.20 10.77
C VAL A 266 9.03 0.15 11.52
N LEU A 267 8.01 -0.50 10.93
CA LEU A 267 6.63 -0.50 11.40
C LEU A 267 6.12 -1.94 11.57
N PRO A 268 6.35 -2.59 12.72
CA PRO A 268 5.75 -3.89 12.99
C PRO A 268 4.22 -3.79 13.07
N GLY A 269 3.55 -4.88 12.65
CA GLY A 269 2.10 -5.02 12.80
C GLY A 269 1.70 -5.40 14.21
N LEU A 270 0.67 -4.74 14.74
CA LEU A 270 0.04 -5.08 16.02
C LEU A 270 -1.48 -5.27 15.82
N VAL A 271 -2.00 -6.39 16.33
CA VAL A 271 -3.44 -6.68 16.40
C VAL A 271 -3.90 -6.44 17.85
N PRO A 272 -4.53 -5.29 18.14
CA PRO A 272 -4.99 -4.99 19.50
C PRO A 272 -6.40 -5.53 19.74
N TYR A 273 -6.56 -6.38 20.75
CA TYR A 273 -7.86 -6.73 21.33
C TYR A 273 -8.10 -5.83 22.53
N LEU A 274 -8.99 -4.85 22.40
CA LEU A 274 -9.21 -3.80 23.38
C LEU A 274 -10.50 -4.04 24.16
N ALA A 275 -10.43 -3.93 25.47
CA ALA A 275 -11.59 -3.86 26.35
C ALA A 275 -11.25 -3.08 27.65
N ASP A 276 -12.26 -2.76 28.45
CA ASP A 276 -12.09 -1.98 29.69
C ASP A 276 -11.32 -2.73 30.79
N THR A 277 -11.15 -4.06 30.65
CA THR A 277 -10.33 -4.89 31.55
C THR A 277 -9.53 -5.90 30.74
N GLU A 278 -8.34 -6.26 31.22
CA GLU A 278 -7.51 -7.30 30.58
C GLU A 278 -8.27 -8.63 30.42
N ARG A 279 -9.07 -9.01 31.42
CA ARG A 279 -9.91 -10.22 31.34
C ARG A 279 -10.88 -10.16 30.17
N ALA A 280 -11.58 -9.04 29.98
CA ALA A 280 -12.53 -8.86 28.90
C ALA A 280 -11.83 -8.81 27.52
N ALA A 281 -10.63 -8.23 27.45
CA ALA A 281 -9.83 -8.21 26.22
C ALA A 281 -9.37 -9.63 25.82
N ARG A 282 -8.92 -10.44 26.77
CA ARG A 282 -8.57 -11.84 26.54
C ARG A 282 -9.78 -12.71 26.19
N GLU A 283 -10.95 -12.40 26.75
CA GLU A 283 -12.22 -13.01 26.36
C GLU A 283 -12.56 -12.72 24.90
N LEU A 284 -12.46 -11.46 24.49
CA LEU A 284 -12.66 -11.04 23.10
C LEU A 284 -11.71 -11.78 22.14
N GLU A 285 -10.42 -11.88 22.46
CA GLU A 285 -9.45 -12.64 21.66
C GLU A 285 -9.84 -14.13 21.55
N ARG A 286 -10.32 -14.73 22.64
CA ARG A 286 -10.78 -16.11 22.65
C ARG A 286 -12.02 -16.31 21.80
N GLU A 287 -13.02 -15.40 21.90
CA GLU A 287 -14.23 -15.44 21.07
C GLU A 287 -13.90 -15.47 19.58
N PHE A 288 -12.98 -14.63 19.13
CA PHE A 288 -12.52 -14.65 17.75
C PHE A 288 -11.81 -15.96 17.37
N THR A 289 -10.97 -16.48 18.27
CA THR A 289 -10.27 -17.76 18.04
C THR A 289 -11.24 -18.92 17.89
N GLU A 290 -12.31 -18.96 18.70
CA GLU A 290 -13.36 -20.00 18.63
C GLU A 290 -14.18 -19.93 17.35
N LEU A 291 -14.23 -18.75 16.67
CA LEU A 291 -14.87 -18.59 15.37
C LEU A 291 -14.06 -19.13 14.20
N ILE A 292 -12.79 -19.48 14.38
CA ILE A 292 -11.95 -20.01 13.28
C ILE A 292 -12.49 -21.37 12.83
N SER A 293 -12.68 -21.53 11.51
CA SER A 293 -13.01 -22.85 10.94
C SER A 293 -11.74 -23.71 10.89
N PRO A 294 -11.67 -24.86 11.59
CA PRO A 294 -10.49 -25.71 11.57
C PRO A 294 -10.07 -26.15 10.15
N ASP A 295 -11.03 -26.52 9.31
CA ASP A 295 -10.75 -26.95 7.94
C ASP A 295 -10.13 -25.85 7.08
N TYR A 296 -10.62 -24.61 7.25
CA TYR A 296 -10.06 -23.44 6.60
C TYR A 296 -8.62 -23.15 7.08
N ALA A 297 -8.43 -23.16 8.39
CA ALA A 297 -7.14 -22.90 9.01
C ALA A 297 -6.08 -23.95 8.63
N LEU A 298 -6.45 -25.25 8.59
CA LEU A 298 -5.58 -26.32 8.11
C LEU A 298 -5.17 -26.11 6.64
N GLY A 299 -6.10 -25.71 5.78
CA GLY A 299 -5.80 -25.39 4.39
C GLY A 299 -4.87 -24.17 4.23
N GLN A 300 -5.04 -23.14 5.06
CA GLN A 300 -4.14 -21.97 5.09
C GLN A 300 -2.74 -22.37 5.58
N LEU A 301 -2.66 -23.15 6.65
CA LEU A 301 -1.41 -23.62 7.23
C LEU A 301 -0.67 -24.54 6.26
N SER A 302 -1.38 -25.42 5.55
CA SER A 302 -0.83 -26.29 4.50
C SER A 302 -0.11 -25.48 3.42
N ARG A 303 -0.75 -24.43 2.90
CA ARG A 303 -0.14 -23.56 1.89
C ARG A 303 1.06 -22.77 2.43
N LEU A 304 0.96 -22.32 3.66
CA LEU A 304 2.00 -21.54 4.30
C LEU A 304 3.26 -22.35 4.57
N LEU A 305 3.11 -23.65 4.87
CA LEU A 305 4.20 -24.57 5.20
C LEU A 305 4.59 -25.50 4.04
N GLY A 306 3.85 -25.48 2.93
CA GLY A 306 4.15 -26.34 1.78
C GLY A 306 3.95 -27.84 2.03
N VAL A 307 3.11 -28.20 3.02
CA VAL A 307 2.76 -29.59 3.37
C VAL A 307 1.25 -29.71 3.51
N ASP A 308 0.68 -30.85 3.11
CA ASP A 308 -0.76 -31.08 3.28
C ASP A 308 -1.08 -31.45 4.73
N LEU A 309 -1.81 -30.58 5.42
CA LEU A 309 -2.28 -30.76 6.79
C LEU A 309 -3.78 -31.04 6.87
N THR A 310 -4.50 -31.16 5.75
CA THR A 310 -5.96 -31.26 5.73
C THR A 310 -6.50 -32.48 6.49
N ALA A 311 -5.74 -33.57 6.56
CA ALA A 311 -6.05 -34.77 7.33
C ALA A 311 -5.23 -34.88 8.63
N HIS A 312 -4.43 -33.87 8.99
CA HIS A 312 -3.58 -33.93 10.18
C HIS A 312 -4.38 -33.71 11.46
N ALA A 313 -4.02 -34.44 12.51
CA ALA A 313 -4.70 -34.33 13.81
C ALA A 313 -4.42 -32.95 14.44
N LEU A 314 -5.48 -32.22 14.81
CA LEU A 314 -5.37 -30.89 15.38
C LEU A 314 -4.58 -30.86 16.70
N ASP A 315 -4.68 -31.93 17.51
CA ASP A 315 -4.03 -32.02 18.81
C ASP A 315 -2.63 -32.68 18.75
N ALA A 316 -2.10 -32.86 17.53
CA ALA A 316 -0.74 -33.30 17.29
C ALA A 316 0.20 -32.10 16.97
N PRO A 317 1.52 -32.21 17.20
CA PRO A 317 2.48 -31.23 16.72
C PRO A 317 2.56 -31.23 15.19
N LEU A 318 3.19 -30.21 14.59
CA LEU A 318 3.45 -30.17 13.16
C LEU A 318 4.26 -31.41 12.70
N PRO A 319 3.98 -31.94 11.50
CA PRO A 319 4.84 -32.97 10.91
C PRO A 319 6.19 -32.40 10.53
N ALA A 320 7.10 -33.26 10.05
CA ALA A 320 8.37 -32.80 9.48
C ALA A 320 8.12 -31.84 8.30
N LEU A 321 8.74 -30.68 8.34
CA LEU A 321 8.62 -29.65 7.32
C LEU A 321 9.78 -29.72 6.31
N PRO A 322 9.57 -29.27 5.04
CA PRO A 322 10.63 -29.16 4.06
C PRO A 322 11.71 -28.17 4.51
N ASP A 323 12.89 -28.23 3.86
CA ASP A 323 13.90 -27.20 4.07
C ASP A 323 13.40 -25.85 3.54
N VAL A 324 13.71 -24.77 4.26
CA VAL A 324 13.35 -23.42 3.85
C VAL A 324 13.98 -23.02 2.51
N ALA A 325 15.12 -23.63 2.16
CA ALA A 325 15.80 -23.39 0.89
C ALA A 325 14.93 -23.85 -0.29
N ASP A 326 14.24 -24.99 -0.15
CA ASP A 326 13.42 -25.61 -1.19
C ASP A 326 12.02 -24.98 -1.30
N PHE A 327 11.58 -24.26 -0.26
CA PHE A 327 10.28 -23.62 -0.25
C PHE A 327 10.23 -22.38 -1.15
N GLN A 328 9.33 -22.35 -2.13
CA GLN A 328 9.21 -21.27 -3.11
C GLN A 328 8.20 -20.18 -2.74
N GLY A 329 7.38 -20.38 -1.72
CA GLY A 329 6.38 -19.43 -1.23
C GLY A 329 6.98 -18.28 -0.39
N ASN A 330 6.23 -17.78 0.56
CA ASN A 330 6.67 -16.73 1.47
C ASN A 330 7.62 -17.29 2.55
N LYS A 331 8.92 -17.30 2.24
CA LYS A 331 9.96 -17.87 3.11
C LYS A 331 9.97 -17.27 4.51
N SER A 332 9.76 -15.96 4.66
CA SER A 332 9.75 -15.31 5.97
C SER A 332 8.59 -15.77 6.83
N ARG A 333 7.40 -15.98 6.25
CA ARG A 333 6.25 -16.54 6.98
C ARG A 333 6.43 -18.01 7.33
N PHE A 334 7.00 -18.78 6.42
CA PHE A 334 7.34 -20.18 6.69
C PHE A 334 8.25 -20.31 7.92
N VAL A 335 9.35 -19.57 7.94
CA VAL A 335 10.32 -19.58 9.06
C VAL A 335 9.64 -19.16 10.37
N LEU A 336 8.90 -18.05 10.34
CA LEU A 336 8.21 -17.52 11.52
C LEU A 336 7.23 -18.55 12.12
N VAL A 337 6.44 -19.24 11.30
CA VAL A 337 5.45 -20.21 11.76
C VAL A 337 6.12 -21.49 12.27
N LYS A 338 7.17 -21.95 11.59
CA LYS A 338 7.98 -23.08 12.03
C LYS A 338 8.60 -22.82 13.40
N GLU A 339 9.30 -21.71 13.55
CA GLU A 339 9.95 -21.32 14.81
C GLU A 339 8.94 -21.16 15.95
N LEU A 340 7.76 -20.57 15.67
CA LEU A 340 6.69 -20.47 16.64
C LEU A 340 6.25 -21.83 17.17
N ALA A 341 5.98 -22.77 16.24
CA ALA A 341 5.52 -24.09 16.62
C ALA A 341 6.58 -24.88 17.42
N GLU A 342 7.85 -24.79 17.01
CA GLU A 342 8.96 -25.50 17.65
C GLU A 342 9.33 -24.90 19.02
N GLN A 343 9.46 -23.57 19.13
CA GLN A 343 9.86 -22.90 20.39
C GLN A 343 8.83 -23.07 21.49
N GLU A 344 7.55 -22.98 21.14
CA GLU A 344 6.47 -23.09 22.11
C GLU A 344 5.89 -24.52 22.20
N ARG A 345 6.40 -25.47 21.40
CA ARG A 345 5.94 -26.88 21.33
C ARG A 345 4.44 -27.00 21.12
N LEU A 346 3.92 -26.21 20.21
CA LEU A 346 2.48 -26.12 19.96
C LEU A 346 1.94 -27.31 19.18
N THR A 347 0.72 -27.73 19.55
CA THR A 347 -0.14 -28.52 18.69
C THR A 347 -0.62 -27.68 17.50
N VAL A 348 -1.09 -28.32 16.43
CA VAL A 348 -1.66 -27.61 15.28
C VAL A 348 -2.85 -26.74 15.69
N ARG A 349 -3.69 -27.19 16.63
CA ARG A 349 -4.81 -26.41 17.18
C ARG A 349 -4.33 -25.11 17.86
N GLU A 350 -3.34 -25.21 18.74
CA GLU A 350 -2.78 -24.05 19.43
C GLU A 350 -2.09 -23.09 18.46
N LEU A 351 -1.39 -23.65 17.46
CA LEU A 351 -0.75 -22.85 16.40
C LEU A 351 -1.79 -22.09 15.57
N ILE A 352 -2.89 -22.74 15.18
CA ILE A 352 -4.01 -22.11 14.49
C ILE A 352 -4.57 -20.94 15.33
N GLY A 353 -4.83 -21.16 16.60
CA GLY A 353 -5.32 -20.12 17.51
C GLY A 353 -4.37 -18.92 17.59
N LYS A 354 -3.06 -19.17 17.66
CA LYS A 354 -2.04 -18.08 17.71
C LYS A 354 -1.86 -17.36 16.37
N LEU A 355 -2.11 -18.01 15.25
CA LEU A 355 -1.96 -17.42 13.91
C LEU A 355 -3.23 -16.71 13.43
N GLY A 356 -4.41 -17.21 13.79
CA GLY A 356 -5.70 -16.75 13.25
C GLY A 356 -5.96 -15.27 13.50
N GLY A 357 -5.60 -14.75 14.67
CA GLY A 357 -5.74 -13.33 15.00
C GLY A 357 -4.71 -12.44 14.32
N GLY A 358 -3.46 -12.89 14.25
CA GLY A 358 -2.33 -12.05 13.84
C GLY A 358 -1.73 -12.40 12.48
N ARG A 359 -2.06 -13.52 11.89
CA ARG A 359 -1.40 -14.03 10.67
C ARG A 359 0.13 -13.98 10.77
N GLY A 360 0.66 -14.23 11.99
CA GLY A 360 2.09 -14.13 12.33
C GLY A 360 2.57 -12.75 12.78
N HIS A 361 1.72 -11.73 12.82
CA HIS A 361 1.98 -10.49 13.55
C HIS A 361 1.67 -10.66 15.03
N ARG A 362 2.14 -9.70 15.84
CA ARG A 362 1.87 -9.71 17.27
C ARG A 362 0.40 -9.40 17.55
N SER A 363 -0.27 -10.27 18.29
CA SER A 363 -1.55 -9.97 18.94
C SER A 363 -1.30 -9.50 20.37
N PHE A 364 -2.11 -8.59 20.86
CA PHE A 364 -2.05 -8.09 22.22
C PHE A 364 -3.45 -7.79 22.76
N ALA A 365 -3.85 -8.50 23.81
CA ALA A 365 -5.12 -8.29 24.49
C ALA A 365 -4.89 -7.53 25.81
N GLY A 366 -5.55 -6.38 25.95
CA GLY A 366 -5.37 -5.54 27.15
C GLY A 366 -6.29 -4.32 27.18
N THR A 367 -6.15 -3.52 28.23
CA THR A 367 -6.79 -2.21 28.33
C THR A 367 -6.11 -1.21 27.39
N PRO A 368 -6.74 -0.07 27.08
CA PRO A 368 -6.10 0.99 26.30
C PRO A 368 -4.73 1.41 26.83
N GLU A 369 -4.57 1.53 28.17
CA GLU A 369 -3.31 1.87 28.82
C GLU A 369 -2.25 0.80 28.58
N GLN A 370 -2.60 -0.49 28.74
CA GLN A 370 -1.69 -1.60 28.51
C GLN A 370 -1.22 -1.68 27.05
N VAL A 371 -2.12 -1.39 26.09
CA VAL A 371 -1.75 -1.31 24.67
C VAL A 371 -0.82 -0.13 24.42
N ALA A 372 -1.10 1.04 24.99
CA ALA A 372 -0.21 2.20 24.90
C ALA A 372 1.17 1.92 25.52
N ASP A 373 1.23 1.25 26.68
CA ASP A 373 2.47 0.83 27.32
C ASP A 373 3.30 -0.12 26.43
N GLU A 374 2.64 -1.06 25.77
CA GLU A 374 3.30 -2.02 24.86
C GLU A 374 3.90 -1.30 23.64
N LEU A 375 3.16 -0.37 23.02
CA LEU A 375 3.64 0.43 21.91
C LEU A 375 4.85 1.30 22.34
N GLN A 376 4.74 1.98 23.47
CA GLN A 376 5.81 2.79 24.04
C GLN A 376 7.05 1.95 24.33
N ARG A 377 6.88 0.78 24.94
CA ARG A 377 7.99 -0.15 25.26
C ARG A 377 8.77 -0.55 24.01
N TRP A 378 8.10 -0.87 22.89
CA TRP A 378 8.78 -1.23 21.65
C TRP A 378 9.53 -0.05 21.02
N PHE A 379 8.92 1.11 21.05
CA PHE A 379 9.49 2.33 20.50
C PHE A 379 10.74 2.78 21.26
N GLU A 380 10.65 2.89 22.58
CA GLU A 380 11.74 3.34 23.44
C GLU A 380 12.93 2.37 23.45
N ASN A 381 12.67 1.08 23.26
CA ASN A 381 13.71 0.06 23.23
C ASN A 381 14.29 -0.22 21.83
N GLY A 382 14.02 0.62 20.84
CA GLY A 382 14.63 0.53 19.53
C GLY A 382 14.22 -0.71 18.73
N ALA A 383 12.96 -1.10 18.81
CA ALA A 383 12.36 -2.19 18.04
C ALA A 383 11.43 -1.70 16.94
N ALA A 384 11.01 -0.43 16.99
CA ALA A 384 10.07 0.17 16.03
C ALA A 384 10.26 1.69 15.93
N ASP A 385 9.93 2.27 14.77
CA ASP A 385 9.71 3.71 14.60
C ASP A 385 8.20 4.05 14.66
N GLY A 386 7.34 3.07 14.77
CA GLY A 386 5.89 3.17 14.81
C GLY A 386 5.26 1.81 14.51
N PHE A 387 3.96 1.78 14.16
CA PHE A 387 3.23 0.53 14.02
C PHE A 387 2.20 0.57 12.88
N ASN A 388 1.95 -0.58 12.26
CA ASN A 388 0.74 -0.82 11.51
C ASN A 388 -0.30 -1.43 12.44
N ILE A 389 -1.32 -0.66 12.80
CA ILE A 389 -2.42 -1.11 13.63
C ILE A 389 -3.37 -1.93 12.75
N MET A 390 -3.67 -3.12 13.20
CA MET A 390 -4.40 -4.15 12.48
C MET A 390 -5.65 -4.55 13.29
N PRO A 391 -6.72 -3.74 13.27
CA PRO A 391 -7.87 -4.02 14.12
C PRO A 391 -8.46 -5.40 13.81
N PRO A 392 -8.71 -6.24 14.84
CA PRO A 392 -9.23 -7.59 14.62
C PRO A 392 -10.58 -7.58 13.93
N TYR A 393 -11.41 -6.56 14.17
CA TYR A 393 -12.69 -6.30 13.52
C TYR A 393 -12.87 -4.81 13.24
N LEU A 394 -13.68 -4.47 12.25
CA LEU A 394 -13.94 -3.12 11.76
C LEU A 394 -15.47 -2.83 11.69
N PRO A 395 -15.94 -1.60 11.94
CA PRO A 395 -15.14 -0.41 12.31
C PRO A 395 -14.74 -0.37 13.79
N GLY A 396 -15.42 -1.15 14.67
CA GLY A 396 -15.36 -1.03 16.13
C GLY A 396 -13.92 -1.07 16.69
N GLY A 397 -13.09 -2.04 16.28
CA GLY A 397 -11.72 -2.15 16.79
C GLY A 397 -10.82 -0.97 16.40
N LEU A 398 -11.04 -0.37 15.21
CA LEU A 398 -10.34 0.86 14.81
C LEU A 398 -10.84 2.06 15.61
N THR A 399 -12.15 2.17 15.81
CA THR A 399 -12.78 3.23 16.61
C THR A 399 -12.26 3.20 18.04
N ASP A 400 -12.27 2.03 18.69
CA ASP A 400 -11.75 1.88 20.04
C ASP A 400 -10.27 2.26 20.15
N PHE A 401 -9.45 1.89 19.17
CA PHE A 401 -8.04 2.28 19.16
C PHE A 401 -7.88 3.80 19.05
N VAL A 402 -8.59 4.43 18.11
CA VAL A 402 -8.53 5.88 17.87
C VAL A 402 -9.07 6.67 19.07
N ASP A 403 -10.15 6.22 19.69
CA ASP A 403 -10.82 6.97 20.74
C ASP A 403 -10.26 6.72 22.14
N LYS A 404 -9.60 5.57 22.37
CA LYS A 404 -9.12 5.19 23.71
C LYS A 404 -7.59 5.11 23.82
N VAL A 405 -6.87 4.62 22.79
CA VAL A 405 -5.40 4.46 22.84
C VAL A 405 -4.67 5.70 22.35
N VAL A 406 -5.10 6.27 21.23
CA VAL A 406 -4.46 7.45 20.63
C VAL A 406 -4.38 8.63 21.61
N PRO A 407 -5.43 9.00 22.38
CA PRO A 407 -5.34 10.10 23.35
C PRO A 407 -4.27 9.87 24.41
N ILE A 408 -4.09 8.62 24.91
CA ILE A 408 -3.05 8.29 25.87
C ILE A 408 -1.66 8.52 25.28
N LEU A 409 -1.44 8.12 24.02
CA LEU A 409 -0.16 8.34 23.34
C LEU A 409 0.11 9.83 23.11
N GLN A 410 -0.94 10.61 22.84
CA GLN A 410 -0.87 12.06 22.67
C GLN A 410 -0.52 12.76 24.00
N GLU A 411 -1.18 12.40 25.10
CA GLU A 411 -0.89 12.92 26.45
C GLU A 411 0.55 12.63 26.88
N ARG A 412 1.10 11.47 26.50
CA ARG A 412 2.50 11.10 26.74
C ARG A 412 3.49 11.82 25.80
N GLY A 413 3.03 12.61 24.85
CA GLY A 413 3.87 13.28 23.83
C GLY A 413 4.50 12.32 22.81
N LEU A 414 4.04 11.07 22.77
CA LEU A 414 4.55 10.01 21.89
C LEU A 414 3.94 10.03 20.50
N PHE A 415 2.78 10.67 20.34
CA PHE A 415 2.08 10.79 19.07
C PHE A 415 1.56 12.21 18.87
N ARG A 416 1.37 12.61 17.59
CA ARG A 416 0.90 13.95 17.23
C ARG A 416 -0.53 14.19 17.67
N THR A 417 -0.82 15.44 18.05
CA THR A 417 -2.18 15.93 18.30
C THR A 417 -2.81 16.53 17.05
N GLU A 418 -1.99 17.05 16.12
CA GLU A 418 -2.40 17.59 14.82
C GLU A 418 -1.43 17.20 13.72
N TYR A 419 -1.91 17.21 12.47
CA TYR A 419 -1.04 17.03 11.30
C TYR A 419 -0.18 18.28 11.07
N GLU A 420 1.13 18.13 11.06
CA GLU A 420 2.10 19.21 10.83
C GLU A 420 2.44 19.40 9.34
N ALA A 421 2.14 18.40 8.51
CA ALA A 421 2.42 18.40 7.08
C ALA A 421 1.17 18.08 6.25
N ASP A 422 1.19 18.44 4.97
CA ASP A 422 0.10 18.21 4.03
C ASP A 422 0.28 16.93 3.21
N THR A 423 1.49 16.37 3.17
CA THR A 423 1.86 15.21 2.35
C THR A 423 2.19 14.00 3.21
N LEU A 424 2.04 12.80 2.63
CA LEU A 424 2.40 11.57 3.32
C LEU A 424 3.91 11.53 3.66
N ARG A 425 4.78 11.98 2.75
CA ARG A 425 6.22 12.10 3.04
C ARG A 425 6.48 13.02 4.23
N GLY A 426 5.77 14.14 4.29
CA GLY A 426 5.86 15.06 5.41
C GLY A 426 5.41 14.44 6.74
N HIS A 427 4.36 13.60 6.75
CA HIS A 427 3.96 12.85 7.96
C HIS A 427 5.07 11.94 8.48
N TYR A 428 5.89 11.39 7.57
CA TYR A 428 7.05 10.56 7.91
C TYR A 428 8.34 11.36 8.20
N GLY A 429 8.25 12.70 8.21
CA GLY A 429 9.41 13.58 8.41
C GLY A 429 10.40 13.55 7.25
N LEU A 430 9.96 13.12 6.06
CA LEU A 430 10.77 13.04 4.86
C LEU A 430 10.56 14.29 3.99
N ALA A 431 11.65 14.83 3.45
CA ALA A 431 11.58 15.91 2.49
C ALA A 431 10.89 15.48 1.17
N PRO A 432 10.26 16.42 0.44
CA PRO A 432 9.87 16.17 -0.94
C PRO A 432 11.07 15.71 -1.76
N VAL A 433 10.84 14.80 -2.72
CA VAL A 433 11.92 14.35 -3.59
C VAL A 433 12.11 15.35 -4.71
N GLU A 434 13.29 15.96 -4.78
CA GLU A 434 13.67 16.84 -5.87
C GLU A 434 13.99 16.06 -7.15
N SER A 435 13.73 16.67 -8.31
CA SER A 435 14.15 16.10 -9.58
C SER A 435 15.68 16.09 -9.69
N PRO A 436 16.31 14.97 -10.10
CA PRO A 436 17.76 14.93 -10.28
C PRO A 436 18.26 15.91 -11.36
N PHE A 437 17.36 16.42 -12.22
CA PHE A 437 17.68 17.42 -13.22
C PHE A 437 17.68 18.85 -12.67
N ALA A 438 16.97 19.12 -11.56
CA ALA A 438 16.92 20.43 -10.91
C ALA A 438 18.25 20.82 -10.24
N VAL A 439 19.12 19.86 -9.92
CA VAL A 439 20.36 20.05 -9.15
C VAL A 439 21.57 20.42 -10.03
N ARG A 440 21.43 20.55 -11.35
CA ARG A 440 22.51 21.07 -12.17
C ARG A 440 22.61 22.58 -12.00
N PRO A 441 23.69 23.12 -11.37
CA PRO A 441 23.88 24.56 -11.36
C PRO A 441 23.90 25.00 -12.82
N ARG A 442 23.01 25.92 -13.20
CA ARG A 442 23.06 26.61 -14.48
C ARG A 442 24.47 27.14 -14.64
N ARG A 443 25.36 26.50 -15.40
CA ARG A 443 26.40 27.24 -16.07
C ARG A 443 25.64 28.28 -16.87
N ALA A 444 25.82 29.56 -16.49
CA ALA A 444 25.28 30.66 -17.23
C ALA A 444 25.66 30.46 -18.71
N ARG A 445 24.77 29.89 -19.49
CA ARG A 445 24.78 30.09 -20.93
C ARG A 445 24.36 31.55 -21.07
N GLU A 446 25.33 32.40 -21.36
CA GLU A 446 25.07 33.73 -21.93
C GLU A 446 23.95 33.49 -22.97
N ALA A 447 22.82 34.11 -22.72
CA ALA A 447 21.72 34.13 -23.64
C ALA A 447 22.21 34.84 -24.90
N ALA A 448 22.61 34.06 -25.89
CA ALA A 448 22.72 34.64 -27.24
C ALA A 448 21.30 35.17 -27.56
N PRO A 449 21.16 36.43 -27.95
CA PRO A 449 19.86 36.95 -28.27
C PRO A 449 19.29 36.16 -29.43
N MET A 450 18.10 35.55 -29.20
CA MET A 450 17.36 34.83 -30.20
C MET A 450 16.97 35.82 -31.30
N SER A 451 17.78 35.88 -32.36
CA SER A 451 17.45 36.63 -33.56
C SER A 451 16.28 35.93 -34.22
N LEU A 452 15.11 36.52 -34.10
CA LEU A 452 13.96 36.13 -34.93
C LEU A 452 14.38 36.18 -36.42
N PRO A 453 14.11 35.17 -37.22
CA PRO A 453 14.35 35.23 -38.65
C PRO A 453 13.52 36.39 -39.23
N LYS A 454 14.20 37.35 -39.83
CA LYS A 454 13.55 38.41 -40.58
C LYS A 454 12.67 37.75 -41.68
N ALA A 455 11.37 38.03 -41.64
CA ALA A 455 10.44 37.62 -42.67
C ALA A 455 10.96 38.13 -44.00
N ARG A 456 11.10 37.27 -44.99
CA ARG A 456 11.42 37.66 -46.39
C ARG A 456 10.20 38.31 -47.02
N PRO A 457 10.33 39.39 -47.79
CA PRO A 457 9.22 40.00 -48.52
C PRO A 457 8.79 38.98 -49.62
N GLY A 458 7.63 38.36 -49.44
CA GLY A 458 7.08 37.42 -50.41
C GLY A 458 6.11 36.38 -49.85
N ASP A 459 5.97 36.24 -48.53
CA ASP A 459 5.03 35.31 -47.92
C ASP A 459 3.60 35.88 -47.99
N ILE A 460 2.77 35.20 -48.80
CA ILE A 460 1.40 35.57 -49.17
C ILE A 460 0.50 35.45 -47.90
N PRO A 461 -0.32 36.47 -47.62
CA PRO A 461 -1.24 36.41 -46.48
C PRO A 461 -2.34 35.38 -46.76
N LEU A 462 -2.51 34.44 -45.84
CA LEU A 462 -3.63 33.50 -45.81
C LEU A 462 -4.95 34.28 -45.83
N THR A 463 -5.63 34.22 -46.95
CA THR A 463 -6.91 34.90 -47.18
C THR A 463 -8.00 34.28 -46.31
N ARG A 464 -8.87 35.13 -45.78
CA ARG A 464 -10.03 34.88 -44.90
C ARG A 464 -11.04 33.80 -45.34
N ARG A 465 -10.77 33.04 -46.38
CA ARG A 465 -11.75 32.05 -46.94
C ARG A 465 -11.70 30.64 -46.30
N ARG A 466 -10.68 30.28 -45.51
CA ARG A 466 -10.63 28.95 -44.88
C ARG A 466 -11.17 28.88 -43.44
N ALA A 467 -11.47 29.99 -42.81
CA ALA A 467 -12.05 30.02 -41.47
C ALA A 467 -13.57 29.73 -41.43
N VAL A 468 -14.26 29.86 -42.56
CA VAL A 468 -15.73 29.68 -42.65
C VAL A 468 -16.13 28.22 -42.86
N ASP A 469 -15.27 27.40 -43.44
CA ASP A 469 -15.59 25.99 -43.70
C ASP A 469 -15.36 25.09 -42.44
N PHE A 470 -14.51 25.51 -41.49
CA PHE A 470 -14.30 24.74 -40.27
C PHE A 470 -15.46 24.87 -39.26
N LEU A 471 -16.23 25.97 -39.33
CA LEU A 471 -17.42 26.20 -38.50
C LEU A 471 -18.71 25.57 -39.08
N ARG A 472 -18.71 25.07 -40.30
CA ARG A 472 -19.87 24.36 -40.88
C ARG A 472 -19.88 22.86 -40.57
N VAL A 473 -18.74 22.23 -40.32
CA VAL A 473 -18.65 20.80 -40.00
C VAL A 473 -19.03 20.52 -38.56
N THR A 474 -18.85 21.48 -37.64
CA THR A 474 -19.18 21.27 -36.19
C THR A 474 -20.67 21.46 -35.87
N ARG A 475 -21.51 21.96 -36.77
CA ARG A 475 -22.98 22.10 -36.54
C ARG A 475 -23.83 20.91 -36.96
N ALA A 476 -23.26 19.91 -37.64
CA ALA A 476 -24.00 18.71 -38.09
C ALA A 476 -23.97 17.56 -37.08
N ALA A 477 -23.15 17.62 -36.03
CA ALA A 477 -22.94 16.53 -35.05
C ALA A 477 -23.77 16.63 -33.74
N CYS A 478 -24.59 17.67 -33.58
CA CYS A 478 -25.43 17.86 -32.39
C CYS A 478 -26.94 17.82 -32.70
N ARG A 479 -27.40 16.71 -33.26
CA ARG A 479 -28.85 16.38 -33.30
C ARG A 479 -29.03 14.89 -33.04
N TRP A 480 -28.81 14.47 -31.80
CA TRP A 480 -29.36 13.25 -31.24
C TRP A 480 -29.99 13.60 -29.90
N GLY A 481 -31.27 13.93 -29.91
CA GLY A 481 -32.12 13.99 -28.75
C GLY A 481 -32.62 12.58 -28.41
N PRO A 482 -32.83 12.25 -27.13
CA PRO A 482 -33.26 10.91 -26.73
C PRO A 482 -34.73 10.69 -27.10
N ARG A 483 -35.03 9.69 -27.92
CA ARG A 483 -36.39 9.13 -28.07
C ARG A 483 -36.69 8.30 -26.81
N ILE A 484 -37.49 8.83 -25.92
CA ILE A 484 -38.13 8.09 -24.84
C ILE A 484 -39.14 7.12 -25.44
N ARG A 485 -38.88 5.84 -25.47
CA ARG A 485 -39.90 4.81 -25.70
C ARG A 485 -40.61 4.53 -24.38
N ARG A 486 -41.93 4.73 -24.39
CA ARG A 486 -42.83 4.30 -23.26
C ARG A 486 -42.83 2.76 -23.21
N PRO A 487 -42.89 2.17 -21.99
CA PRO A 487 -43.01 0.73 -21.86
C PRO A 487 -44.43 0.27 -22.14
N HIS A 488 -44.59 -0.82 -22.90
CA HIS A 488 -45.85 -1.56 -23.01
C HIS A 488 -46.12 -2.39 -21.76
N PRO A 489 -47.37 -2.59 -21.34
CA PRO A 489 -47.72 -3.38 -20.16
C PRO A 489 -47.57 -4.87 -20.46
N PHE A 490 -46.86 -5.59 -19.58
CA PHE A 490 -46.82 -7.04 -19.57
C PHE A 490 -48.12 -7.59 -18.94
N SER A 491 -48.81 -8.43 -19.68
CA SER A 491 -49.89 -9.28 -19.18
C SER A 491 -49.30 -10.44 -18.36
N ARG A 492 -49.91 -10.71 -17.21
CA ARG A 492 -49.73 -11.96 -16.43
C ARG A 492 -50.26 -13.12 -17.25
N ASN A 493 -49.52 -14.21 -17.32
CA ASN A 493 -49.99 -15.56 -16.98
C ASN A 493 -48.93 -16.63 -17.31
N GLU A 494 -48.85 -17.54 -16.37
CA GLU A 494 -48.64 -18.98 -16.44
C GLU A 494 -47.22 -19.53 -16.37
N PHE A 495 -46.99 -20.09 -15.17
CA PHE A 495 -46.10 -21.24 -14.94
C PHE A 495 -46.78 -22.55 -15.42
N PRO A 496 -46.07 -23.66 -15.74
CA PRO A 496 -45.75 -24.62 -14.68
C PRO A 496 -44.29 -24.76 -14.37
#